data_02c51c6dc0ac95947f6ac910d6d7765f
#
_entry.id   02c51c6dc0ac95947f6ac910d6d7765f
#
_cell.length_a   1.000
_cell.length_b   1.000
_cell.length_c   1.000
_cell.angle_alpha   90.00
_cell.angle_beta   90.00
_cell.angle_gamma   90.00
#
_symmetry.space_group_name_H-M   'P 1'
#
loop_
_entity.id
_entity.type
_entity.pdbx_description
1 polymer ?
#
loop_
_entity_poly.entity_id
_entity_poly.type
_entity_poly.pdbx_seq_one_letter_code
_entity_poly.pdbx_strand_id
1 'polypeptide(L)'
;VFNLHFFEMVGVMIGIFALGVLASYSYNFFMAYIAQGLQKRIRDEMFAHMEDLPVSYFDKHTHGDIMSVYTNDVDSLREMLARSIPMMLSSLMAMIACFVIMLMTDLYLMAVVLLFATMMFMLTKFFASHSGRHFVQQQIQLGKTNGYVEEMVAGQKVVKVFNYEERNIEGFTKVNDALYEESVKANRYANTLMPTVNQLGNVQYALLALLGGLFVVNGIQGYTLLPPFVHTYSIGIIISFLLYSKSFVQPIGQMAQQLNTVTMALAGASRIFAIIDEPAEIDEGYVELVNAKEDENGNPIEVKERTGKWAWKHPHTDGSETTYTWLKGKINVNHVDFGYTPDKIVLHDITVYAEPGQK
;
A
#
# COMPACT_ATOMS: atom_id res chain seq x y z
N VAL A 1 3.22 -24.45 52.63
CA VAL A 1 2.34 -24.86 51.52
C VAL A 1 2.04 -23.65 50.62
N PHE A 2 1.72 -22.47 51.17
CA PHE A 2 1.39 -21.25 50.35
C PHE A 2 2.57 -20.75 49.51
N ASN A 3 3.80 -20.85 49.99
CA ASN A 3 5.00 -20.40 49.28
C ASN A 3 5.38 -21.28 48.09
N LEU A 4 5.12 -22.58 48.11
CA LEU A 4 5.49 -23.51 47.05
C LEU A 4 4.62 -23.27 45.80
N HIS A 5 3.30 -23.16 45.95
CA HIS A 5 2.39 -22.86 44.88
C HIS A 5 2.61 -21.46 44.23
N PHE A 6 3.04 -20.49 45.05
CA PHE A 6 3.39 -19.17 44.52
C PHE A 6 4.60 -19.23 43.57
N PHE A 7 5.69 -19.93 43.95
CA PHE A 7 6.87 -20.07 43.11
C PHE A 7 6.60 -20.92 41.87
N GLU A 8 5.73 -21.93 41.93
CA GLU A 8 5.29 -22.70 40.79
C GLU A 8 4.51 -21.83 39.82
N MET A 9 3.55 -20.99 40.26
CA MET A 9 2.80 -20.05 39.42
C MET A 9 3.72 -19.03 38.78
N VAL A 10 4.68 -18.46 39.50
CA VAL A 10 5.68 -17.52 38.94
C VAL A 10 6.55 -18.22 37.90
N GLY A 11 6.96 -19.46 38.15
CA GLY A 11 7.73 -20.25 37.17
C GLY A 11 6.96 -20.50 35.88
N VAL A 12 5.67 -20.83 35.96
CA VAL A 12 4.79 -20.99 34.80
C VAL A 12 4.64 -19.67 34.06
N MET A 13 4.43 -18.53 34.74
CA MET A 13 4.35 -17.21 34.13
C MET A 13 5.63 -16.84 33.38
N ILE A 14 6.82 -17.08 34.00
CA ILE A 14 8.11 -16.83 33.33
C ILE A 14 8.24 -17.71 32.09
N GLY A 15 7.82 -18.98 32.15
CA GLY A 15 7.82 -19.90 31.01
C GLY A 15 6.95 -19.40 29.87
N ILE A 16 5.73 -18.95 30.16
CA ILE A 16 4.81 -18.38 29.17
C ILE A 16 5.39 -17.10 28.55
N PHE A 17 5.98 -16.21 29.36
CA PHE A 17 6.65 -15.02 28.90
C PHE A 17 7.83 -15.31 27.97
N ALA A 18 8.68 -16.27 28.34
CA ALA A 18 9.81 -16.70 27.53
C ALA A 18 9.36 -17.26 26.18
N LEU A 19 8.30 -18.08 26.16
CA LEU A 19 7.69 -18.59 24.96
C LEU A 19 7.13 -17.43 24.09
N GLY A 20 6.49 -16.45 24.69
CA GLY A 20 5.98 -15.25 24.02
C GLY A 20 7.10 -14.43 23.36
N VAL A 21 8.23 -14.24 24.04
CA VAL A 21 9.41 -13.55 23.52
C VAL A 21 10.00 -14.32 22.34
N LEU A 22 10.16 -15.65 22.45
CA LEU A 22 10.66 -16.50 21.37
C LEU A 22 9.72 -16.48 20.15
N ALA A 23 8.43 -16.56 20.37
CA ALA A 23 7.42 -16.49 19.32
C ALA A 23 7.45 -15.11 18.60
N SER A 24 7.54 -14.01 19.37
CA SER A 24 7.64 -12.67 18.83
C SER A 24 8.93 -12.45 18.04
N TYR A 25 10.05 -12.94 18.54
CA TYR A 25 11.33 -12.89 17.82
C TYR A 25 11.26 -13.66 16.49
N SER A 26 10.81 -14.91 16.55
CA SER A 26 10.66 -15.77 15.38
C SER A 26 9.72 -15.15 14.33
N TYR A 27 8.59 -14.63 14.79
CA TYR A 27 7.64 -13.94 13.94
C TYR A 27 8.29 -12.75 13.23
N ASN A 28 8.94 -11.82 13.92
CA ASN A 28 9.59 -10.66 13.33
C ASN A 28 10.70 -11.06 12.35
N PHE A 29 11.49 -12.08 12.70
CA PHE A 29 12.55 -12.60 11.84
C PHE A 29 11.99 -13.17 10.53
N PHE A 30 11.00 -14.06 10.61
CA PHE A 30 10.39 -14.65 9.41
C PHE A 30 9.65 -13.61 8.56
N MET A 31 8.93 -12.68 9.20
CA MET A 31 8.23 -11.63 8.45
C MET A 31 9.18 -10.69 7.73
N ALA A 32 10.30 -10.32 8.33
CA ALA A 32 11.32 -9.53 7.64
C ALA A 32 11.84 -10.27 6.41
N TYR A 33 12.17 -11.57 6.55
CA TYR A 33 12.67 -12.38 5.44
C TYR A 33 11.64 -12.56 4.32
N ILE A 34 10.40 -12.89 4.68
CA ILE A 34 9.31 -13.11 3.71
C ILE A 34 8.96 -11.81 2.98
N ALA A 35 8.83 -10.69 3.72
CA ALA A 35 8.45 -9.41 3.13
C ALA A 35 9.53 -8.88 2.18
N GLN A 36 10.81 -8.98 2.54
CA GLN A 36 11.91 -8.57 1.65
C GLN A 36 12.05 -9.51 0.45
N GLY A 37 11.85 -10.81 0.65
CA GLY A 37 11.84 -11.79 -0.43
C GLY A 37 10.72 -11.55 -1.45
N LEU A 38 9.52 -11.23 -0.97
CA LEU A 38 8.39 -10.88 -1.81
C LEU A 38 8.63 -9.57 -2.56
N GLN A 39 9.14 -8.54 -1.88
CA GLN A 39 9.48 -7.26 -2.48
C GLN A 39 10.50 -7.42 -3.62
N LYS A 40 11.56 -8.21 -3.37
CA LYS A 40 12.54 -8.54 -4.39
C LYS A 40 11.87 -9.21 -5.59
N ARG A 41 11.07 -10.26 -5.35
CA ARG A 41 10.40 -11.01 -6.41
C ARG A 41 9.48 -10.13 -7.27
N ILE A 42 8.69 -9.26 -6.65
CA ILE A 42 7.83 -8.32 -7.38
C ILE A 42 8.66 -7.38 -8.24
N ARG A 43 9.75 -6.82 -7.72
CA ARG A 43 10.63 -5.95 -8.50
C ARG A 43 11.31 -6.68 -9.65
N ASP A 44 11.78 -7.90 -9.42
CA ASP A 44 12.40 -8.73 -10.47
C ASP A 44 11.38 -9.03 -11.59
N GLU A 45 10.13 -9.38 -11.24
CA GLU A 45 9.07 -9.71 -12.18
C GLU A 45 8.61 -8.45 -12.96
N MET A 46 8.38 -7.34 -12.27
CA MET A 46 8.06 -6.07 -12.92
C MET A 46 9.16 -5.62 -13.88
N PHE A 47 10.43 -5.77 -13.48
CA PHE A 47 11.55 -5.35 -14.32
C PHE A 47 11.67 -6.24 -15.56
N ALA A 48 11.61 -7.55 -15.38
CA ALA A 48 11.65 -8.49 -16.50
C ALA A 48 10.53 -8.21 -17.51
N HIS A 49 9.29 -7.99 -17.01
CA HIS A 49 8.16 -7.69 -17.87
C HIS A 49 8.27 -6.31 -18.55
N MET A 50 8.82 -5.32 -17.85
CA MET A 50 9.03 -3.98 -18.40
C MET A 50 9.98 -3.99 -19.61
N GLU A 51 10.98 -4.88 -19.65
CA GLU A 51 11.89 -5.03 -20.80
C GLU A 51 11.17 -5.61 -22.04
N ASP A 52 10.03 -6.28 -21.85
CA ASP A 52 9.21 -6.85 -22.91
C ASP A 52 8.09 -5.91 -23.37
N LEU A 53 7.94 -4.71 -22.75
CA LEU A 53 6.87 -3.77 -23.12
C LEU A 53 7.20 -2.97 -24.38
N PRO A 54 6.18 -2.64 -25.20
CA PRO A 54 6.36 -1.85 -26.40
C PRO A 54 6.77 -0.39 -26.07
N VAL A 55 7.52 0.24 -26.98
CA VAL A 55 7.93 1.66 -26.85
C VAL A 55 6.74 2.58 -26.60
N SER A 56 5.57 2.26 -27.16
CA SER A 56 4.33 3.03 -26.97
C SER A 56 3.89 3.13 -25.52
N TYR A 57 4.26 2.18 -24.65
CA TYR A 57 3.99 2.22 -23.22
C TYR A 57 4.79 3.37 -22.56
N PHE A 58 6.07 3.48 -22.89
CA PHE A 58 6.96 4.51 -22.31
C PHE A 58 6.64 5.91 -22.82
N ASP A 59 6.09 6.04 -24.04
CA ASP A 59 5.62 7.32 -24.57
C ASP A 59 4.32 7.82 -23.92
N LYS A 60 3.51 6.90 -23.38
CA LYS A 60 2.25 7.22 -22.69
C LYS A 60 2.41 7.46 -21.21
N HIS A 61 3.47 6.95 -20.58
CA HIS A 61 3.70 7.01 -19.14
C HIS A 61 4.97 7.81 -18.83
N THR A 62 4.91 8.69 -17.82
CA THR A 62 6.11 9.42 -17.42
C THR A 62 7.08 8.52 -16.68
N HIS A 63 8.38 8.76 -16.83
CA HIS A 63 9.42 8.04 -16.08
C HIS A 63 9.19 8.14 -14.55
N GLY A 64 8.67 9.29 -14.08
CA GLY A 64 8.35 9.51 -12.68
C GLY A 64 7.23 8.61 -12.17
N ASP A 65 6.18 8.40 -12.98
CA ASP A 65 5.07 7.51 -12.63
C ASP A 65 5.56 6.07 -12.50
N ILE A 66 6.32 5.59 -13.50
CA ILE A 66 6.89 4.23 -13.49
C ILE A 66 7.81 4.05 -12.25
N MET A 67 8.71 5.00 -11.99
CA MET A 67 9.60 4.96 -10.82
C MET A 67 8.83 5.00 -9.50
N SER A 68 7.70 5.72 -9.44
CA SER A 68 6.84 5.75 -8.24
C SER A 68 6.25 4.37 -7.94
N VAL A 69 5.87 3.60 -8.96
CA VAL A 69 5.39 2.22 -8.78
C VAL A 69 6.50 1.33 -8.20
N TYR A 70 7.72 1.40 -8.75
CA TYR A 70 8.87 0.62 -8.27
C TYR A 70 9.30 0.93 -6.83
N THR A 71 9.13 2.18 -6.40
CA THR A 71 9.56 2.65 -5.08
C THR A 71 8.42 2.68 -4.10
N ASN A 72 7.45 3.58 -4.29
CA ASN A 72 6.41 3.87 -3.31
C ASN A 72 5.36 2.77 -3.20
N ASP A 73 4.91 2.23 -4.35
CA ASP A 73 3.83 1.24 -4.37
C ASP A 73 4.31 -0.12 -3.87
N VAL A 74 5.49 -0.55 -4.31
CA VAL A 74 6.11 -1.79 -3.83
C VAL A 74 6.43 -1.70 -2.33
N ASP A 75 6.90 -0.55 -1.84
CA ASP A 75 7.12 -0.34 -0.41
C ASP A 75 5.82 -0.31 0.40
N SER A 76 4.76 0.29 -0.12
CA SER A 76 3.44 0.29 0.52
C SER A 76 2.87 -1.13 0.63
N LEU A 77 3.01 -1.93 -0.42
CA LEU A 77 2.60 -3.34 -0.43
C LEU A 77 3.40 -4.17 0.57
N ARG A 78 4.73 -3.97 0.64
CA ARG A 78 5.59 -4.60 1.64
C ARG A 78 5.18 -4.22 3.06
N GLU A 79 4.94 -2.94 3.35
CA GLU A 79 4.51 -2.44 4.67
C GLU A 79 3.17 -3.06 5.09
N MET A 80 2.22 -3.16 4.17
CA MET A 80 0.94 -3.82 4.41
C MET A 80 1.13 -5.28 4.82
N LEU A 81 1.92 -6.03 4.06
CA LEU A 81 2.12 -7.47 4.28
C LEU A 81 3.00 -7.73 5.51
N ALA A 82 4.07 -6.95 5.69
CA ALA A 82 5.01 -7.15 6.80
C ALA A 82 4.48 -6.69 8.15
N ARG A 83 3.63 -5.67 8.18
CA ARG A 83 3.24 -4.99 9.41
C ARG A 83 1.73 -4.87 9.59
N SER A 84 1.02 -4.32 8.59
CA SER A 84 -0.39 -3.96 8.79
C SER A 84 -1.29 -5.17 8.94
N ILE A 85 -1.20 -6.17 8.05
CA ILE A 85 -2.01 -7.40 8.14
C ILE A 85 -1.71 -8.18 9.42
N PRO A 86 -0.43 -8.47 9.76
CA PRO A 86 -0.11 -9.16 11.00
C PRO A 86 -0.55 -8.42 12.25
N MET A 87 -0.41 -7.09 12.28
CA MET A 87 -0.86 -6.27 13.40
C MET A 87 -2.39 -6.30 13.56
N MET A 88 -3.14 -6.27 12.45
CA MET A 88 -4.60 -6.41 12.46
C MET A 88 -5.02 -7.80 12.98
N LEU A 89 -4.37 -8.87 12.51
CA LEU A 89 -4.64 -10.23 12.98
C LEU A 89 -4.31 -10.39 14.47
N SER A 90 -3.14 -9.90 14.92
CA SER A 90 -2.75 -9.91 16.32
C SER A 90 -3.73 -9.13 17.19
N SER A 91 -4.14 -7.95 16.75
CA SER A 91 -5.12 -7.10 17.44
C SER A 91 -6.49 -7.79 17.54
N LEU A 92 -6.93 -8.43 16.47
CA LEU A 92 -8.18 -9.19 16.44
C LEU A 92 -8.13 -10.39 17.40
N MET A 93 -7.04 -11.15 17.38
CA MET A 93 -6.85 -12.29 18.28
C MET A 93 -6.79 -11.86 19.75
N ALA A 94 -6.10 -10.75 20.05
CA ALA A 94 -6.06 -10.19 21.40
C ALA A 94 -7.45 -9.74 21.87
N MET A 95 -8.22 -9.10 20.99
CA MET A 95 -9.59 -8.66 21.29
C MET A 95 -10.52 -9.86 21.53
N ILE A 96 -10.43 -10.91 20.70
CA ILE A 96 -11.20 -12.15 20.89
C ILE A 96 -10.82 -12.83 22.20
N ALA A 97 -9.52 -12.95 22.50
CA ALA A 97 -9.06 -13.55 23.74
C ALA A 97 -9.54 -12.78 24.97
N CYS A 98 -9.41 -11.44 24.98
CA CYS A 98 -9.94 -10.61 26.04
C CYS A 98 -11.46 -10.76 26.19
N PHE A 99 -12.19 -10.76 25.07
CA PHE A 99 -13.65 -10.96 25.05
C PHE A 99 -14.04 -12.29 25.69
N VAL A 100 -13.42 -13.39 25.29
CA VAL A 100 -13.69 -14.74 25.83
C VAL A 100 -13.37 -14.79 27.31
N ILE A 101 -12.21 -14.27 27.74
CA ILE A 101 -11.82 -14.28 29.19
C ILE A 101 -12.82 -13.44 29.99
N MET A 102 -13.22 -12.27 29.52
CA MET A 102 -14.19 -11.40 30.20
C MET A 102 -15.55 -12.07 30.32
N LEU A 103 -16.02 -12.73 29.26
CA LEU A 103 -17.27 -13.48 29.24
C LEU A 103 -17.26 -14.67 30.22
N MET A 104 -16.09 -15.30 30.37
CA MET A 104 -15.89 -16.38 31.33
C MET A 104 -15.73 -15.86 32.76
N THR A 105 -15.33 -14.59 32.95
CA THR A 105 -15.09 -14.02 34.30
C THR A 105 -16.38 -13.49 34.90
N ASP A 106 -17.15 -12.67 34.18
CA ASP A 106 -18.39 -12.09 34.71
C ASP A 106 -19.29 -11.50 33.58
N LEU A 107 -20.58 -11.87 33.60
CA LEU A 107 -21.55 -11.44 32.62
C LEU A 107 -22.07 -10.02 32.83
N TYR A 108 -22.20 -9.56 34.08
CA TYR A 108 -22.71 -8.22 34.38
C TYR A 108 -21.71 -7.14 33.98
N LEU A 109 -20.45 -7.30 34.38
CA LEU A 109 -19.39 -6.39 33.99
C LEU A 109 -19.15 -6.42 32.48
N MET A 110 -19.30 -7.61 31.86
CA MET A 110 -19.21 -7.78 30.42
C MET A 110 -20.29 -6.99 29.67
N ALA A 111 -21.52 -6.95 30.16
CA ALA A 111 -22.59 -6.17 29.57
C ALA A 111 -22.25 -4.66 29.52
N VAL A 112 -21.61 -4.14 30.55
CA VAL A 112 -21.12 -2.75 30.58
C VAL A 112 -20.04 -2.54 29.50
N VAL A 113 -19.08 -3.47 29.38
CA VAL A 113 -18.04 -3.36 28.33
C VAL A 113 -18.63 -3.39 26.94
N LEU A 114 -19.61 -4.25 26.68
CA LEU A 114 -20.30 -4.33 25.38
C LEU A 114 -21.06 -3.03 25.04
N LEU A 115 -21.70 -2.41 26.03
CA LEU A 115 -22.36 -1.12 25.86
C LEU A 115 -21.34 -0.05 25.41
N PHE A 116 -20.22 0.07 26.12
CA PHE A 116 -19.18 1.02 25.77
C PHE A 116 -18.48 0.69 24.45
N ALA A 117 -18.23 -0.58 24.18
CA ALA A 117 -17.65 -1.03 22.91
C ALA A 117 -18.54 -0.63 21.70
N THR A 118 -19.87 -0.83 21.85
CA THR A 118 -20.83 -0.40 20.82
C THR A 118 -20.81 1.11 20.64
N MET A 119 -20.76 1.88 21.73
CA MET A 119 -20.69 3.33 21.69
C MET A 119 -19.35 3.80 21.04
N MET A 120 -18.24 3.17 21.37
CA MET A 120 -16.93 3.45 20.74
C MET A 120 -16.97 3.15 19.25
N PHE A 121 -17.56 2.03 18.85
CA PHE A 121 -17.71 1.66 17.44
C PHE A 121 -18.56 2.67 16.67
N MET A 122 -19.68 3.11 17.23
CA MET A 122 -20.52 4.15 16.62
C MET A 122 -19.80 5.48 16.47
N LEU A 123 -19.06 5.91 17.51
CA LEU A 123 -18.26 7.13 17.45
C LEU A 123 -17.12 7.02 16.43
N THR A 124 -16.43 5.90 16.40
CA THR A 124 -15.37 5.66 15.41
C THR A 124 -15.91 5.73 14.00
N LYS A 125 -17.06 5.07 13.71
CA LYS A 125 -17.73 5.15 12.42
C LYS A 125 -18.12 6.58 12.06
N PHE A 126 -18.66 7.33 13.02
CA PHE A 126 -19.07 8.73 12.81
C PHE A 126 -17.86 9.60 12.45
N PHE A 127 -16.80 9.60 13.26
CA PHE A 127 -15.61 10.41 13.03
C PHE A 127 -14.87 9.99 11.76
N ALA A 128 -14.68 8.70 11.52
CA ALA A 128 -14.00 8.19 10.34
C ALA A 128 -14.73 8.53 9.04
N SER A 129 -16.06 8.43 9.02
CA SER A 129 -16.87 8.78 7.84
C SER A 129 -16.78 10.28 7.51
N HIS A 130 -16.87 11.15 8.54
CA HIS A 130 -16.80 12.60 8.33
C HIS A 130 -15.38 13.05 7.96
N SER A 131 -14.37 12.51 8.64
CA SER A 131 -12.97 12.78 8.32
C SER A 131 -12.64 12.34 6.90
N GLY A 132 -12.98 11.12 6.51
CA GLY A 132 -12.71 10.58 5.17
C GLY A 132 -13.30 11.43 4.05
N ARG A 133 -14.53 11.91 4.23
CA ARG A 133 -15.17 12.81 3.26
C ARG A 133 -14.39 14.12 3.06
N HIS A 134 -13.93 14.74 4.14
CA HIS A 134 -13.15 15.98 4.07
C HIS A 134 -11.73 15.74 3.58
N PHE A 135 -11.11 14.57 3.87
CA PHE A 135 -9.81 14.23 3.29
C PHE A 135 -9.87 14.09 1.76
N VAL A 136 -10.94 13.52 1.21
CA VAL A 136 -11.14 13.49 -0.25
C VAL A 136 -11.23 14.90 -0.82
N GLN A 137 -11.99 15.80 -0.18
CA GLN A 137 -12.08 17.20 -0.62
C GLN A 137 -10.74 17.93 -0.46
N GLN A 138 -10.02 17.70 0.61
CA GLN A 138 -8.66 18.23 0.80
C GLN A 138 -7.74 17.83 -0.35
N GLN A 139 -7.76 16.56 -0.80
CA GLN A 139 -6.95 16.10 -1.93
C GLN A 139 -7.33 16.79 -3.24
N ILE A 140 -8.63 17.02 -3.47
CA ILE A 140 -9.10 17.76 -4.65
C ILE A 140 -8.59 19.21 -4.60
N GLN A 141 -8.68 19.88 -3.45
CA GLN A 141 -8.18 21.26 -3.33
C GLN A 141 -6.66 21.34 -3.39
N LEU A 142 -5.94 20.33 -2.87
CA LEU A 142 -4.48 20.23 -2.99
C LEU A 142 -4.07 20.11 -4.46
N GLY A 143 -4.77 19.28 -5.25
CA GLY A 143 -4.55 19.18 -6.69
C GLY A 143 -4.73 20.51 -7.41
N LYS A 144 -5.81 21.28 -7.08
CA LYS A 144 -6.04 22.61 -7.65
C LYS A 144 -4.94 23.61 -7.25
N THR A 145 -4.50 23.55 -6.00
CA THR A 145 -3.43 24.45 -5.50
C THR A 145 -2.10 24.13 -6.21
N ASN A 146 -1.76 22.85 -6.37
CA ASN A 146 -0.57 22.43 -7.09
C ASN A 146 -0.63 22.85 -8.57
N GLY A 147 -1.76 22.62 -9.26
CA GLY A 147 -1.95 23.04 -10.64
C GLY A 147 -1.83 24.55 -10.80
N TYR A 148 -2.38 25.34 -9.87
CA TYR A 148 -2.23 26.80 -9.88
C TYR A 148 -0.75 27.21 -9.74
N VAL A 149 0.00 26.58 -8.80
CA VAL A 149 1.42 26.86 -8.62
C VAL A 149 2.22 26.51 -9.87
N GLU A 150 1.97 25.34 -10.47
CA GLU A 150 2.63 24.89 -11.69
C GLU A 150 2.40 25.86 -12.85
N GLU A 151 1.14 26.28 -13.08
CA GLU A 151 0.77 27.26 -14.10
C GLU A 151 1.49 28.58 -13.89
N MET A 152 1.50 29.09 -12.65
CA MET A 152 2.10 30.39 -12.35
C MET A 152 3.64 30.34 -12.39
N VAL A 153 4.25 29.24 -12.01
CA VAL A 153 5.71 29.03 -12.16
C VAL A 153 6.11 28.96 -13.63
N ALA A 154 5.37 28.18 -14.44
CA ALA A 154 5.61 28.13 -15.88
C ALA A 154 5.39 29.48 -16.57
N GLY A 155 4.37 30.23 -16.15
CA GLY A 155 4.01 31.55 -16.66
C GLY A 155 4.73 32.74 -15.99
N GLN A 156 5.71 32.51 -15.10
CA GLN A 156 6.31 33.56 -14.27
C GLN A 156 6.88 34.75 -15.07
N LYS A 157 7.45 34.50 -16.24
CA LYS A 157 7.94 35.56 -17.13
C LYS A 157 6.81 36.49 -17.58
N VAL A 158 5.64 35.92 -17.90
CA VAL A 158 4.44 36.67 -18.32
C VAL A 158 3.90 37.50 -17.17
N VAL A 159 3.79 36.88 -15.97
CA VAL A 159 3.36 37.56 -14.74
C VAL A 159 4.22 38.82 -14.50
N LYS A 160 5.54 38.71 -14.64
CA LYS A 160 6.49 39.81 -14.42
C LYS A 160 6.36 40.92 -15.47
N VAL A 161 6.23 40.54 -16.76
CA VAL A 161 6.12 41.53 -17.85
C VAL A 161 4.86 42.36 -17.76
N PHE A 162 3.76 41.77 -17.29
CA PHE A 162 2.46 42.43 -17.17
C PHE A 162 2.16 43.02 -15.78
N ASN A 163 3.13 42.97 -14.83
CA ASN A 163 2.95 43.40 -13.43
C ASN A 163 1.70 42.79 -12.77
N TYR A 164 1.52 41.48 -12.95
CA TYR A 164 0.30 40.76 -12.54
C TYR A 164 0.45 40.08 -11.17
N GLU A 165 1.50 40.39 -10.41
CA GLU A 165 1.87 39.71 -9.16
C GLU A 165 0.78 39.80 -8.09
N GLU A 166 0.20 40.97 -7.88
CA GLU A 166 -0.84 41.15 -6.84
C GLU A 166 -2.06 40.27 -7.12
N ARG A 167 -2.54 40.27 -8.38
CA ARG A 167 -3.68 39.43 -8.78
C ARG A 167 -3.35 37.93 -8.70
N ASN A 168 -2.11 37.56 -8.99
CA ASN A 168 -1.64 36.18 -8.85
C ASN A 168 -1.63 35.75 -7.37
N ILE A 169 -1.19 36.63 -6.47
CA ILE A 169 -1.24 36.40 -5.01
C ILE A 169 -2.70 36.25 -4.55
N GLU A 170 -3.60 37.12 -4.98
CA GLU A 170 -5.03 37.01 -4.65
C GLU A 170 -5.63 35.70 -5.17
N GLY A 171 -5.29 35.27 -6.38
CA GLY A 171 -5.72 34.01 -6.95
C GLY A 171 -5.21 32.81 -6.15
N PHE A 172 -3.92 32.80 -5.80
CA PHE A 172 -3.33 31.78 -4.94
C PHE A 172 -3.99 31.72 -3.56
N THR A 173 -4.21 32.88 -2.94
CA THR A 173 -4.86 32.95 -1.62
C THR A 173 -6.23 32.28 -1.64
N LYS A 174 -7.05 32.49 -2.68
CA LYS A 174 -8.37 31.85 -2.79
C LYS A 174 -8.31 30.32 -2.86
N VAL A 175 -7.39 29.76 -3.65
CA VAL A 175 -7.25 28.29 -3.74
C VAL A 175 -6.64 27.70 -2.49
N ASN A 176 -5.71 28.43 -1.84
CA ASN A 176 -5.08 28.03 -0.59
C ASN A 176 -6.04 28.10 0.60
N ASP A 177 -6.91 29.10 0.67
CA ASP A 177 -7.95 29.20 1.69
C ASP A 177 -8.96 28.05 1.58
N ALA A 178 -9.36 27.68 0.35
CA ALA A 178 -10.22 26.50 0.14
C ALA A 178 -9.54 25.20 0.60
N LEU A 179 -8.24 25.03 0.35
CA LEU A 179 -7.44 23.91 0.85
C LEU A 179 -7.37 23.93 2.38
N TYR A 180 -7.11 25.10 2.98
CA TYR A 180 -7.04 25.28 4.42
C TYR A 180 -8.35 24.88 5.11
N GLU A 181 -9.52 25.36 4.61
CA GLU A 181 -10.81 25.02 5.20
C GLU A 181 -11.08 23.52 5.24
N GLU A 182 -10.87 22.83 4.12
CA GLU A 182 -11.08 21.37 4.06
C GLU A 182 -10.03 20.60 4.88
N SER A 183 -8.78 21.07 4.91
CA SER A 183 -7.72 20.51 5.77
C SER A 183 -8.04 20.60 7.24
N VAL A 184 -8.54 21.76 7.69
CA VAL A 184 -8.97 21.96 9.09
C VAL A 184 -10.13 21.04 9.45
N LYS A 185 -11.16 20.93 8.59
CA LYS A 185 -12.30 20.04 8.82
C LYS A 185 -11.87 18.58 8.89
N ALA A 186 -11.05 18.11 7.93
CA ALA A 186 -10.53 16.75 7.87
C ALA A 186 -9.74 16.39 9.14
N ASN A 187 -8.77 17.24 9.49
CA ASN A 187 -7.89 17.00 10.64
C ASN A 187 -8.63 17.18 11.98
N ARG A 188 -9.61 18.07 12.07
CA ARG A 188 -10.42 18.22 13.28
C ARG A 188 -11.14 16.92 13.63
N TYR A 189 -11.81 16.28 12.67
CA TYR A 189 -12.48 14.99 12.90
C TYR A 189 -11.48 13.87 13.15
N ALA A 190 -10.39 13.78 12.38
CA ALA A 190 -9.39 12.74 12.55
C ALA A 190 -8.69 12.80 13.91
N ASN A 191 -8.22 13.99 14.30
CA ASN A 191 -7.47 14.18 15.54
C ASN A 191 -8.34 14.15 16.80
N THR A 192 -9.67 14.34 16.68
CA THR A 192 -10.60 14.22 17.80
C THR A 192 -10.97 12.76 18.10
N LEU A 193 -10.84 11.85 17.13
CA LEU A 193 -11.24 10.44 17.27
C LEU A 193 -10.50 9.76 18.43
N MET A 194 -9.16 9.74 18.40
CA MET A 194 -8.37 8.99 19.38
C MET A 194 -8.52 9.53 20.82
N PRO A 195 -8.46 10.84 21.09
CA PRO A 195 -8.75 11.37 22.43
C PRO A 195 -10.16 10.98 22.92
N THR A 196 -11.17 11.05 22.04
CA THR A 196 -12.55 10.72 22.43
C THR A 196 -12.71 9.24 22.79
N VAL A 197 -12.16 8.33 21.98
CA VAL A 197 -12.18 6.90 22.27
C VAL A 197 -11.43 6.58 23.57
N ASN A 198 -10.26 7.19 23.78
CA ASN A 198 -9.48 7.01 25.01
C ASN A 198 -10.22 7.51 26.25
N GLN A 199 -10.84 8.70 26.18
CA GLN A 199 -11.62 9.21 27.32
C GLN A 199 -12.85 8.35 27.60
N LEU A 200 -13.51 7.85 26.58
CA LEU A 200 -14.62 6.91 26.75
C LEU A 200 -14.16 5.61 27.43
N GLY A 201 -12.96 5.12 27.07
CA GLY A 201 -12.31 3.99 27.74
C GLY A 201 -11.98 4.29 29.22
N ASN A 202 -11.57 5.49 29.55
CA ASN A 202 -11.33 5.91 30.94
C ASN A 202 -12.64 5.99 31.74
N VAL A 203 -13.72 6.50 31.14
CA VAL A 203 -15.06 6.53 31.75
C VAL A 203 -15.56 5.10 32.00
N GLN A 204 -15.42 4.21 30.99
CA GLN A 204 -15.74 2.79 31.14
C GLN A 204 -14.97 2.14 32.29
N TYR A 205 -13.66 2.39 32.37
CA TYR A 205 -12.81 1.88 33.43
C TYR A 205 -13.28 2.36 34.84
N ALA A 206 -13.55 3.67 34.98
CA ALA A 206 -14.06 4.24 36.23
C ALA A 206 -15.42 3.64 36.63
N LEU A 207 -16.35 3.47 35.67
CA LEU A 207 -17.65 2.88 35.90
C LEU A 207 -17.53 1.39 36.32
N LEU A 208 -16.66 0.62 35.64
CA LEU A 208 -16.40 -0.77 36.01
C LEU A 208 -15.81 -0.88 37.41
N ALA A 209 -14.87 0.00 37.77
CA ALA A 209 -14.27 0.04 39.12
C ALA A 209 -15.33 0.35 40.19
N LEU A 210 -16.20 1.32 39.94
CA LEU A 210 -17.29 1.72 40.83
C LEU A 210 -18.31 0.59 41.00
N LEU A 211 -18.82 0.01 39.88
CA LEU A 211 -19.77 -1.08 39.94
C LEU A 211 -19.19 -2.33 40.58
N GLY A 212 -17.95 -2.70 40.23
CA GLY A 212 -17.27 -3.83 40.82
C GLY A 212 -17.05 -3.63 42.31
N GLY A 213 -16.64 -2.44 42.76
CA GLY A 213 -16.51 -2.08 44.18
C GLY A 213 -17.82 -2.18 44.90
N LEU A 214 -18.92 -1.66 44.34
CA LEU A 214 -20.25 -1.80 44.94
C LEU A 214 -20.70 -3.25 45.05
N PHE A 215 -20.41 -4.10 44.04
CA PHE A 215 -20.74 -5.52 44.12
C PHE A 215 -20.00 -6.26 45.19
N VAL A 216 -18.72 -5.92 45.43
CA VAL A 216 -17.95 -6.49 46.56
C VAL A 216 -18.54 -6.07 47.90
N VAL A 217 -18.80 -4.77 48.10
CA VAL A 217 -19.31 -4.23 49.36
C VAL A 217 -20.70 -4.77 49.73
N ASN A 218 -21.56 -4.92 48.72
CA ASN A 218 -22.93 -5.39 48.92
C ASN A 218 -23.06 -6.94 48.89
N GLY A 219 -21.97 -7.69 48.70
CA GLY A 219 -21.98 -9.15 48.62
C GLY A 219 -22.82 -9.69 47.46
N ILE A 220 -22.90 -8.92 46.35
CA ILE A 220 -23.65 -9.35 45.17
C ILE A 220 -22.92 -10.53 44.53
N GLN A 221 -23.67 -11.48 43.99
CA GLN A 221 -23.11 -12.63 43.28
C GLN A 221 -22.98 -12.31 41.78
N GLY A 222 -21.85 -12.65 41.20
CA GLY A 222 -21.61 -12.60 39.77
C GLY A 222 -21.98 -13.91 39.08
N TYR A 223 -22.22 -13.83 37.75
CA TYR A 223 -22.53 -15.01 36.93
C TYR A 223 -21.47 -15.18 35.84
N THR A 224 -21.05 -16.44 35.63
CA THR A 224 -20.12 -16.84 34.58
C THR A 224 -20.76 -17.89 33.67
N LEU A 225 -20.18 -18.10 32.49
CA LEU A 225 -20.62 -19.15 31.55
C LEU A 225 -20.08 -20.54 31.91
N LEU A 226 -19.05 -20.62 32.73
CA LEU A 226 -18.42 -21.90 33.17
C LEU A 226 -18.69 -22.18 34.65
N PRO A 227 -18.75 -23.45 35.05
CA PRO A 227 -18.84 -23.80 36.47
C PRO A 227 -17.64 -23.31 37.28
N PRO A 228 -17.85 -22.77 38.50
CA PRO A 228 -19.15 -22.51 39.10
C PRO A 228 -19.86 -21.32 38.40
N PHE A 229 -21.10 -21.51 37.97
CA PHE A 229 -21.90 -20.49 37.26
C PHE A 229 -22.15 -19.22 38.07
N VAL A 230 -21.91 -19.29 39.37
CA VAL A 230 -22.06 -18.19 40.31
C VAL A 230 -20.77 -18.04 41.10
N HIS A 231 -20.30 -16.83 41.26
CA HIS A 231 -19.11 -16.49 42.03
C HIS A 231 -19.35 -15.26 42.92
N THR A 232 -18.57 -15.18 44.01
CA THR A 232 -18.54 -13.97 44.83
C THR A 232 -17.48 -13.03 44.30
N TYR A 233 -17.80 -11.76 44.13
CA TYR A 233 -16.82 -10.78 43.71
C TYR A 233 -15.67 -10.67 44.72
N SER A 234 -14.46 -10.65 44.19
CA SER A 234 -13.24 -10.35 44.93
C SER A 234 -12.53 -9.15 44.25
N ILE A 235 -11.70 -8.48 45.02
CA ILE A 235 -10.86 -7.38 44.49
C ILE A 235 -10.02 -7.88 43.32
N GLY A 236 -9.52 -9.11 43.37
CA GLY A 236 -8.72 -9.72 42.28
C GLY A 236 -9.49 -9.88 41.01
N ILE A 237 -10.77 -10.29 41.03
CA ILE A 237 -11.65 -10.41 39.87
C ILE A 237 -11.83 -9.03 39.23
N ILE A 238 -12.09 -7.99 40.05
CA ILE A 238 -12.31 -6.63 39.55
C ILE A 238 -11.05 -6.09 38.87
N ILE A 239 -9.88 -6.22 39.52
CA ILE A 239 -8.61 -5.76 38.94
C ILE A 239 -8.32 -6.47 37.62
N SER A 240 -8.51 -7.81 37.57
CA SER A 240 -8.32 -8.58 36.34
C SER A 240 -9.26 -8.10 35.24
N PHE A 241 -10.54 -7.86 35.57
CA PHE A 241 -11.54 -7.39 34.61
C PHE A 241 -11.21 -5.99 34.09
N LEU A 242 -10.74 -5.10 34.96
CA LEU A 242 -10.30 -3.75 34.56
C LEU A 242 -9.10 -3.80 33.60
N LEU A 243 -8.13 -4.71 33.82
CA LEU A 243 -6.99 -4.90 32.92
C LEU A 243 -7.45 -5.46 31.57
N TYR A 244 -8.33 -6.45 31.56
CA TYR A 244 -8.87 -7.00 30.30
C TYR A 244 -9.70 -5.96 29.53
N SER A 245 -10.48 -5.14 30.22
CA SER A 245 -11.27 -4.08 29.56
C SER A 245 -10.38 -3.05 28.85
N LYS A 246 -9.24 -2.67 29.44
CA LYS A 246 -8.23 -1.82 28.77
C LYS A 246 -7.62 -2.51 27.57
N SER A 247 -7.22 -3.77 27.72
CA SER A 247 -6.62 -4.56 26.64
C SER A 247 -7.59 -4.85 25.49
N PHE A 248 -8.92 -4.81 25.75
CA PHE A 248 -9.96 -4.97 24.75
C PHE A 248 -10.15 -3.70 23.89
N VAL A 249 -10.03 -2.51 24.49
CA VAL A 249 -10.27 -1.23 23.81
C VAL A 249 -9.09 -0.81 22.95
N GLN A 250 -7.87 -1.06 23.40
CA GLN A 250 -6.64 -0.60 22.74
C GLN A 250 -6.52 -1.05 21.26
N PRO A 251 -6.82 -2.31 20.89
CA PRO A 251 -6.74 -2.78 19.51
C PRO A 251 -7.67 -2.06 18.54
N ILE A 252 -8.80 -1.53 18.99
CA ILE A 252 -9.78 -0.83 18.12
C ILE A 252 -9.12 0.37 17.43
N GLY A 253 -8.39 1.18 18.18
CA GLY A 253 -7.65 2.32 17.63
C GLY A 253 -6.51 1.92 16.70
N GLN A 254 -5.78 0.86 17.04
CA GLN A 254 -4.69 0.33 16.21
C GLN A 254 -5.20 -0.18 14.85
N MET A 255 -6.30 -0.93 14.84
CA MET A 255 -6.92 -1.41 13.60
C MET A 255 -7.38 -0.25 12.70
N ALA A 256 -7.99 0.79 13.28
CA ALA A 256 -8.43 1.96 12.52
C ALA A 256 -7.27 2.67 11.80
N GLN A 257 -6.09 2.74 12.41
CA GLN A 257 -4.89 3.31 11.77
C GLN A 257 -4.40 2.45 10.61
N GLN A 258 -4.47 1.12 10.73
CA GLN A 258 -3.99 0.21 9.69
C GLN A 258 -4.86 0.20 8.43
N LEU A 259 -6.14 0.55 8.52
CA LEU A 259 -7.05 0.59 7.37
C LEU A 259 -6.54 1.53 6.27
N ASN A 260 -5.99 2.68 6.64
CA ASN A 260 -5.44 3.62 5.66
C ASN A 260 -4.23 3.03 4.91
N THR A 261 -3.29 2.42 5.64
CA THR A 261 -2.12 1.76 5.03
C THR A 261 -2.53 0.63 4.09
N VAL A 262 -3.52 -0.18 4.49
CA VAL A 262 -4.06 -1.25 3.63
C VAL A 262 -4.69 -0.68 2.37
N THR A 263 -5.48 0.39 2.48
CA THR A 263 -6.12 1.03 1.31
C THR A 263 -5.08 1.58 0.33
N MET A 264 -4.05 2.25 0.83
CA MET A 264 -2.94 2.76 -0.01
C MET A 264 -2.18 1.62 -0.68
N ALA A 265 -1.90 0.55 0.05
CA ALA A 265 -1.19 -0.60 -0.49
C ALA A 265 -2.00 -1.35 -1.56
N LEU A 266 -3.33 -1.46 -1.39
CA LEU A 266 -4.21 -2.05 -2.41
C LEU A 266 -4.25 -1.20 -3.69
N ALA A 267 -4.27 0.14 -3.57
CA ALA A 267 -4.17 1.03 -4.71
C ALA A 267 -2.80 0.89 -5.42
N GLY A 268 -1.71 0.78 -4.65
CA GLY A 268 -0.37 0.50 -5.17
C GLY A 268 -0.28 -0.86 -5.85
N ALA A 269 -0.87 -1.91 -5.26
CA ALA A 269 -0.94 -3.23 -5.86
C ALA A 269 -1.65 -3.22 -7.22
N SER A 270 -2.74 -2.46 -7.35
CA SER A 270 -3.44 -2.31 -8.64
C SER A 270 -2.55 -1.71 -9.72
N ARG A 271 -1.67 -0.74 -9.38
CA ARG A 271 -0.72 -0.17 -10.34
C ARG A 271 0.45 -1.12 -10.66
N ILE A 272 0.92 -1.87 -9.67
CA ILE A 272 1.93 -2.92 -9.87
C ILE A 272 1.42 -3.98 -10.85
N PHE A 273 0.21 -4.50 -10.63
CA PHE A 273 -0.39 -5.48 -11.52
C PHE A 273 -0.74 -4.90 -12.89
N ALA A 274 -1.07 -3.61 -12.99
CA ALA A 274 -1.28 -2.96 -14.28
C ALA A 274 -0.01 -2.97 -15.15
N ILE A 275 1.19 -2.89 -14.55
CA ILE A 275 2.45 -3.04 -15.29
C ILE A 275 2.68 -4.50 -15.68
N ILE A 276 2.46 -5.44 -14.74
CA ILE A 276 2.72 -6.88 -14.97
C ILE A 276 1.76 -7.48 -16.00
N ASP A 277 0.51 -7.00 -16.02
CA ASP A 277 -0.54 -7.49 -16.91
C ASP A 277 -0.61 -6.73 -18.27
N GLU A 278 0.22 -5.68 -18.45
CA GLU A 278 0.28 -4.94 -19.73
C GLU A 278 0.78 -5.88 -20.84
N PRO A 279 0.15 -5.90 -22.02
CA PRO A 279 0.59 -6.77 -23.10
C PRO A 279 2.03 -6.50 -23.52
N ALA A 280 2.83 -7.57 -23.60
CA ALA A 280 4.19 -7.50 -24.14
C ALA A 280 4.18 -7.10 -25.62
N GLU A 281 5.31 -6.60 -26.11
CA GLU A 281 5.49 -6.31 -27.52
C GLU A 281 5.32 -7.59 -28.36
N ILE A 282 4.47 -7.49 -29.36
CA ILE A 282 4.23 -8.61 -30.29
C ILE A 282 5.17 -8.44 -31.47
N ASP A 283 6.09 -9.37 -31.65
CA ASP A 283 6.92 -9.45 -32.85
C ASP A 283 6.35 -10.56 -33.77
N GLU A 284 5.62 -10.12 -34.79
CA GLU A 284 5.11 -10.98 -35.88
C GLU A 284 6.03 -10.96 -37.10
N GLY A 285 7.20 -10.35 -36.98
CA GLY A 285 8.19 -10.26 -38.04
C GLY A 285 8.80 -11.63 -38.37
N TYR A 286 8.82 -11.99 -39.66
CA TYR A 286 9.44 -13.23 -40.13
C TYR A 286 10.89 -13.01 -40.63
N VAL A 287 11.34 -11.76 -40.69
CA VAL A 287 12.72 -11.40 -41.03
C VAL A 287 13.48 -11.09 -39.76
N GLU A 288 14.53 -11.84 -39.48
CA GLU A 288 15.31 -11.71 -38.25
C GLU A 288 16.67 -11.07 -38.51
N LEU A 289 17.19 -10.33 -37.53
CA LEU A 289 18.56 -9.83 -37.53
C LEU A 289 19.45 -10.78 -36.76
N VAL A 290 20.40 -11.41 -37.48
CA VAL A 290 21.28 -12.44 -36.91
C VAL A 290 22.75 -12.02 -36.97
N ASN A 291 23.57 -12.58 -36.03
CA ASN A 291 25.02 -12.46 -36.12
C ASN A 291 25.53 -13.26 -37.32
N ALA A 292 26.41 -12.66 -38.14
CA ALA A 292 26.90 -13.30 -39.33
C ALA A 292 28.42 -13.21 -39.47
N LYS A 293 29.00 -14.22 -40.18
CA LYS A 293 30.39 -14.22 -40.67
C LYS A 293 30.37 -14.31 -42.19
N GLU A 294 31.47 -13.89 -42.82
CA GLU A 294 31.67 -14.06 -44.26
C GLU A 294 32.09 -15.51 -44.59
N ASP A 295 31.46 -16.12 -45.60
CA ASP A 295 31.91 -17.35 -46.24
C ASP A 295 33.12 -17.07 -47.15
N GLU A 296 33.62 -18.11 -47.81
CA GLU A 296 34.71 -18.04 -48.78
C GLU A 296 34.36 -17.16 -50.00
N ASN A 297 33.05 -16.92 -50.24
CA ASN A 297 32.55 -16.12 -51.35
C ASN A 297 32.11 -14.72 -50.95
N GLY A 298 32.29 -14.33 -49.67
CA GLY A 298 31.87 -13.00 -49.12
C GLY A 298 30.43 -12.91 -48.71
N ASN A 299 29.63 -13.99 -48.74
CA ASN A 299 28.24 -14.01 -48.34
C ASN A 299 28.07 -14.13 -46.82
N PRO A 300 27.00 -13.59 -46.25
CA PRO A 300 26.75 -13.74 -44.82
C PRO A 300 26.25 -15.17 -44.47
N ILE A 301 26.87 -15.75 -43.46
CA ILE A 301 26.42 -17.04 -42.84
C ILE A 301 26.10 -16.75 -41.38
N GLU A 302 24.93 -17.22 -40.94
CA GLU A 302 24.48 -17.12 -39.54
C GLU A 302 25.41 -17.85 -38.60
N VAL A 303 25.80 -17.21 -37.49
CA VAL A 303 26.60 -17.79 -36.42
C VAL A 303 26.04 -17.43 -35.05
N LYS A 304 26.20 -18.31 -34.07
CA LYS A 304 25.71 -18.08 -32.70
C LYS A 304 26.59 -17.08 -31.90
N GLU A 305 27.83 -16.91 -32.33
CA GLU A 305 28.79 -16.06 -31.66
C GLU A 305 28.57 -14.58 -32.02
N ARG A 306 28.79 -13.68 -31.06
CA ARG A 306 28.70 -12.24 -31.30
C ARG A 306 29.90 -11.78 -32.17
N THR A 307 29.65 -11.46 -33.41
CA THR A 307 30.68 -11.10 -34.39
C THR A 307 30.82 -9.59 -34.58
N GLY A 308 29.86 -8.78 -34.13
CA GLY A 308 29.77 -7.35 -34.46
C GLY A 308 29.38 -7.07 -35.91
N LYS A 309 29.16 -8.09 -36.73
CA LYS A 309 28.59 -8.02 -38.08
C LYS A 309 27.22 -8.68 -38.06
N TRP A 310 26.25 -8.05 -38.75
CA TRP A 310 24.86 -8.46 -38.74
C TRP A 310 24.34 -8.68 -40.14
N ALA A 311 23.46 -9.66 -40.30
CA ALA A 311 22.74 -9.92 -41.54
C ALA A 311 21.25 -10.09 -41.28
N TRP A 312 20.44 -9.67 -42.24
CA TRP A 312 19.02 -9.98 -42.29
C TRP A 312 18.84 -11.40 -42.79
N LYS A 313 18.20 -12.26 -41.99
CA LYS A 313 17.77 -13.62 -42.32
C LYS A 313 16.32 -13.53 -42.79
N HIS A 314 16.09 -13.83 -44.05
CA HIS A 314 14.77 -13.78 -44.67
C HIS A 314 14.35 -15.18 -45.11
N PRO A 315 13.56 -15.92 -44.28
CA PRO A 315 12.92 -17.16 -44.70
C PRO A 315 11.79 -16.83 -45.67
N HIS A 316 11.74 -17.52 -46.80
CA HIS A 316 10.70 -17.32 -47.81
C HIS A 316 9.50 -18.22 -47.56
N THR A 317 8.29 -17.66 -47.64
CA THR A 317 7.02 -18.37 -47.40
C THR A 317 6.62 -19.27 -48.57
N ASP A 318 7.28 -19.15 -49.72
CA ASP A 318 7.07 -19.97 -50.93
C ASP A 318 7.89 -21.26 -50.95
N GLY A 319 8.65 -21.56 -49.87
CA GLY A 319 9.51 -22.75 -49.74
C GLY A 319 10.86 -22.62 -50.44
N SER A 320 11.25 -21.45 -50.93
CA SER A 320 12.61 -21.20 -51.42
C SER A 320 13.61 -21.13 -50.26
N GLU A 321 14.91 -21.26 -50.55
CA GLU A 321 15.96 -21.22 -49.52
C GLU A 321 15.99 -19.87 -48.79
N THR A 322 16.26 -19.90 -47.48
CA THR A 322 16.46 -18.70 -46.65
C THR A 322 17.60 -17.85 -47.19
N THR A 323 17.34 -16.58 -47.46
CA THR A 323 18.37 -15.64 -47.93
C THR A 323 18.93 -14.84 -46.78
N TYR A 324 20.24 -14.58 -46.86
CA TYR A 324 20.95 -13.71 -45.92
C TYR A 324 21.49 -12.48 -46.62
N THR A 325 21.23 -11.30 -46.05
CA THR A 325 21.68 -10.01 -46.62
C THR A 325 22.41 -9.21 -45.56
N TRP A 326 23.64 -8.74 -45.88
CA TRP A 326 24.41 -7.89 -44.93
C TRP A 326 23.65 -6.64 -44.51
N LEU A 327 23.60 -6.38 -43.22
CA LEU A 327 23.14 -5.11 -42.69
C LEU A 327 24.17 -4.01 -43.00
N LYS A 328 23.88 -3.13 -43.94
CA LYS A 328 24.73 -1.99 -44.34
C LYS A 328 24.31 -0.68 -43.69
N GLY A 329 23.16 -0.64 -43.02
CA GLY A 329 22.64 0.56 -42.37
C GLY A 329 22.01 1.57 -43.33
N LYS A 330 21.60 1.16 -44.56
CA LYS A 330 20.81 2.01 -45.44
C LYS A 330 19.36 2.02 -44.99
N ILE A 331 18.81 3.20 -44.74
CA ILE A 331 17.43 3.42 -44.31
C ILE A 331 16.76 4.34 -45.32
N ASN A 332 15.58 3.94 -45.83
CA ASN A 332 14.69 4.78 -46.63
C ASN A 332 13.28 4.67 -46.08
N VAL A 333 12.76 5.78 -45.58
CA VAL A 333 11.37 5.94 -45.17
C VAL A 333 10.75 6.98 -46.08
N ASN A 334 9.74 6.58 -46.84
CA ASN A 334 9.13 7.44 -47.85
C ASN A 334 7.63 7.61 -47.61
N HIS A 335 7.15 8.81 -47.35
CA HIS A 335 5.74 9.13 -47.20
C HIS A 335 5.01 8.23 -46.19
N VAL A 336 5.62 8.05 -45.02
CA VAL A 336 5.08 7.14 -43.96
C VAL A 336 4.27 7.93 -42.95
N ASP A 337 3.05 7.47 -42.71
CA ASP A 337 2.24 7.87 -41.55
C ASP A 337 2.41 6.90 -40.42
N PHE A 338 2.57 7.38 -39.19
CA PHE A 338 2.71 6.55 -38.02
C PHE A 338 1.79 7.02 -36.89
N GLY A 339 1.13 6.07 -36.21
CA GLY A 339 0.34 6.28 -35.00
C GLY A 339 0.27 5.02 -34.17
N TYR A 340 0.21 5.18 -32.83
CA TYR A 340 0.06 4.06 -31.90
C TYR A 340 -1.35 3.44 -31.90
N THR A 341 -2.33 4.17 -32.42
CA THR A 341 -3.71 3.71 -32.59
C THR A 341 -4.22 4.17 -33.95
N PRO A 342 -5.14 3.41 -34.59
CA PRO A 342 -5.70 3.79 -35.89
C PRO A 342 -6.35 5.19 -35.90
N ASP A 343 -6.87 5.63 -34.77
CA ASP A 343 -7.60 6.89 -34.62
C ASP A 343 -6.69 8.12 -34.39
N LYS A 344 -5.40 7.89 -34.06
CA LYS A 344 -4.47 8.96 -33.73
C LYS A 344 -3.13 8.78 -34.44
N ILE A 345 -3.01 9.37 -35.60
CA ILE A 345 -1.74 9.46 -36.33
C ILE A 345 -0.91 10.56 -35.68
N VAL A 346 0.34 10.25 -35.37
CA VAL A 346 1.30 11.12 -34.64
C VAL A 346 2.30 11.73 -35.61
N LEU A 347 2.72 10.96 -36.63
CA LEU A 347 3.62 11.40 -37.71
C LEU A 347 2.89 11.31 -39.03
N HIS A 348 2.93 12.37 -39.82
CA HIS A 348 2.28 12.45 -41.12
C HIS A 348 3.30 12.68 -42.22
N ASP A 349 3.21 11.89 -43.28
CA ASP A 349 3.98 12.08 -44.53
C ASP A 349 5.50 12.20 -44.28
N ILE A 350 6.07 11.35 -43.41
CA ILE A 350 7.47 11.41 -43.04
C ILE A 350 8.32 10.79 -44.15
N THR A 351 9.31 11.55 -44.59
CA THR A 351 10.34 11.08 -45.53
C THR A 351 11.72 11.28 -44.89
N VAL A 352 12.42 10.19 -44.61
CA VAL A 352 13.76 10.17 -44.02
C VAL A 352 14.64 9.17 -44.76
N TYR A 353 15.87 9.54 -45.03
CA TYR A 353 16.84 8.63 -45.59
C TYR A 353 18.18 8.70 -44.85
N ALA A 354 18.89 7.58 -44.80
CA ALA A 354 20.27 7.50 -44.32
C ALA A 354 21.06 6.54 -45.21
N GLU A 355 22.22 6.97 -45.65
CA GLU A 355 23.16 6.10 -46.39
C GLU A 355 24.13 5.41 -45.41
N PRO A 356 24.72 4.26 -45.80
CA PRO A 356 25.66 3.53 -44.94
C PRO A 356 26.79 4.43 -44.41
N GLY A 357 26.97 4.47 -43.08
CA GLY A 357 28.00 5.28 -42.42
C GLY A 357 27.60 6.70 -42.08
N GLN A 358 26.39 7.16 -42.43
CA GLN A 358 25.84 8.43 -41.92
C GLN A 358 25.37 8.26 -40.45
N LYS A 359 25.61 9.32 -39.66
CA LYS A 359 25.11 9.44 -38.28
C LYS A 359 24.10 10.56 -38.18
#